data_453f750f375592613a40b9db599f6d5f
#
_entry.id   453f750f375592613a40b9db599f6d5f
#
_cell.length_a   1.000
_cell.length_b   1.000
_cell.length_c   1.000
_cell.angle_alpha   90.00
_cell.angle_beta   90.00
_cell.angle_gamma   90.00
#
_symmetry.space_group_name_H-M   'P 1'
#
loop_
_entity.id
_entity.type
_entity.pdbx_description
1 polymer ?
#
loop_
_entity_poly.entity_id
_entity_poly.type
_entity_poly.pdbx_seq_one_letter_code
_entity_poly.pdbx_strand_id
1 'polypeptide(L)'
;QMCIRDRFGAIIDERDMLAAIADTTQEAAGAVTLSNDTGGFAVASTNDLADGIVRIGRESRSYYLLGFSPTDVPRDGDFREIEVQVRRKDVTVRARRGYYAPSDTPEDSESLREYDPQIQAALDDPGTRAQIPLRMTSYVLQETSLGNARVVLTVDADVSVVEFAEGEGGRLLGALDTLAVVARRKNSEFFRSDLKVDLERKPGPVTSPSWYTIAREFDVPAGVFQARMVVRDTANGRVGSVTLEFEVPPLDKLRVSTPILTDQVQVDPGTGAPMPILLARRTFPNDRSLYLRFDVFGAEKEDRTGMPYVTSSHILRRLGGGVVSQGGPSEIVPTSLGDLSRLMQIPLDNASPGEYELLLTVRDVISGREQRLVEPLTLVETPTG
;
A
#
# COMPACT_ATOMS: atom_id res chain seq x y z
N GLN A 1 -42.64 -8.08 17.72
CA GLN A 1 -41.25 -8.43 18.08
C GLN A 1 -40.96 -9.85 17.61
N MET A 2 -40.21 -10.00 16.56
CA MET A 2 -39.82 -11.32 16.04
C MET A 2 -38.33 -11.50 16.39
N CYS A 3 -38.07 -12.34 17.39
CA CYS A 3 -36.68 -12.70 17.74
C CYS A 3 -36.24 -13.88 16.89
N ILE A 4 -35.24 -13.70 16.08
CA ILE A 4 -34.56 -14.78 15.37
C ILE A 4 -33.36 -15.19 16.24
N ARG A 5 -33.39 -16.44 16.72
CA ARG A 5 -32.26 -17.05 17.44
C ARG A 5 -31.37 -17.77 16.42
N ASP A 6 -30.14 -17.35 16.30
CA ASP A 6 -29.16 -18.10 15.53
C ASP A 6 -28.65 -19.33 16.28
N ARG A 7 -27.87 -20.19 15.62
CA ARG A 7 -27.30 -21.42 16.21
C ARG A 7 -26.34 -21.17 17.38
N PHE A 8 -25.95 -19.92 17.64
CA PHE A 8 -24.99 -19.54 18.66
C PHE A 8 -25.61 -18.78 19.82
N GLY A 9 -26.91 -18.56 19.79
CA GLY A 9 -27.65 -17.97 20.92
C GLY A 9 -27.50 -16.48 21.12
N ALA A 10 -26.89 -15.77 20.18
CA ALA A 10 -26.83 -14.31 20.20
C ALA A 10 -28.18 -13.72 19.77
N ILE A 11 -28.68 -12.74 20.54
CA ILE A 11 -29.85 -11.94 20.14
C ILE A 11 -29.32 -10.81 19.27
N ILE A 12 -29.60 -10.86 17.95
CA ILE A 12 -29.29 -9.76 17.04
C ILE A 12 -30.38 -8.71 17.21
N ASP A 13 -30.03 -7.53 17.71
CA ASP A 13 -30.93 -6.38 17.80
C ASP A 13 -31.24 -5.83 16.39
N GLU A 14 -32.47 -5.33 16.20
CA GLU A 14 -32.93 -4.73 14.96
C GLU A 14 -32.03 -3.53 14.53
N ARG A 15 -31.40 -2.87 15.50
CA ARG A 15 -30.41 -1.81 15.27
C ARG A 15 -29.11 -2.33 14.67
N ASP A 16 -28.63 -3.49 15.11
CA ASP A 16 -27.41 -4.10 14.60
C ASP A 16 -27.61 -4.60 13.16
N MET A 17 -28.81 -5.08 12.84
CA MET A 17 -29.16 -5.49 11.49
C MET A 17 -29.27 -4.29 10.54
N LEU A 18 -29.83 -3.16 10.97
CA LEU A 18 -29.90 -1.93 10.18
C LEU A 18 -28.53 -1.32 9.97
N ALA A 19 -27.64 -1.37 10.97
CA ALA A 19 -26.26 -0.93 10.85
C ALA A 19 -25.46 -1.79 9.85
N ALA A 20 -25.61 -3.11 9.91
CA ALA A 20 -24.97 -4.05 8.97
C ALA A 20 -25.48 -3.86 7.53
N ILE A 21 -26.78 -3.58 7.34
CA ILE A 21 -27.36 -3.27 6.01
C ILE A 21 -26.84 -1.92 5.50
N ALA A 22 -26.70 -0.91 6.36
CA ALA A 22 -26.16 0.40 5.99
C ALA A 22 -24.68 0.29 5.57
N ASP A 23 -23.88 -0.49 6.30
CA ASP A 23 -22.45 -0.72 6.02
C ASP A 23 -22.27 -1.43 4.68
N THR A 24 -23.00 -2.52 4.42
CA THR A 24 -22.95 -3.23 3.13
C THR A 24 -23.43 -2.38 1.96
N THR A 25 -24.38 -1.47 2.18
CA THR A 25 -24.88 -0.56 1.15
C THR A 25 -23.83 0.50 0.81
N GLN A 26 -23.08 0.97 1.81
CA GLN A 26 -22.02 1.98 1.64
C GLN A 26 -20.80 1.38 0.92
N GLU A 27 -20.40 0.15 1.25
CA GLU A 27 -19.35 -0.59 0.54
C GLU A 27 -19.72 -0.85 -0.93
N ALA A 28 -20.95 -1.28 -1.17
CA ALA A 28 -21.46 -1.48 -2.54
C ALA A 28 -21.49 -0.17 -3.35
N ALA A 29 -21.84 0.96 -2.73
CA ALA A 29 -21.85 2.26 -3.37
C ALA A 29 -20.44 2.70 -3.80
N GLY A 30 -19.42 2.44 -2.98
CA GLY A 30 -18.01 2.69 -3.31
C GLY A 30 -17.54 1.90 -4.53
N ALA A 31 -17.84 0.60 -4.58
CA ALA A 31 -17.51 -0.27 -5.70
C ALA A 31 -18.24 0.15 -6.99
N VAL A 32 -19.52 0.54 -6.91
CA VAL A 32 -20.29 1.05 -8.05
C VAL A 32 -19.71 2.37 -8.56
N THR A 33 -19.35 3.29 -7.68
CA THR A 33 -18.74 4.57 -8.07
C THR A 33 -17.41 4.35 -8.77
N LEU A 34 -16.52 3.55 -8.17
CA LEU A 34 -15.22 3.23 -8.75
C LEU A 34 -15.34 2.58 -10.12
N SER A 35 -16.25 1.60 -10.27
CA SER A 35 -16.45 0.93 -11.54
C SER A 35 -17.00 1.88 -12.61
N ASN A 36 -17.93 2.77 -12.27
CA ASN A 36 -18.48 3.75 -13.21
C ASN A 36 -17.42 4.77 -13.65
N ASP A 37 -16.58 5.24 -12.74
CA ASP A 37 -15.52 6.23 -13.05
C ASP A 37 -14.39 5.64 -13.89
N THR A 38 -14.18 4.33 -13.83
CA THR A 38 -13.19 3.61 -14.65
C THR A 38 -13.77 3.01 -15.93
N GLY A 39 -15.06 3.20 -16.21
CA GLY A 39 -15.74 2.62 -17.38
C GLY A 39 -16.07 1.13 -17.22
N GLY A 40 -16.03 0.61 -16.00
CA GLY A 40 -16.43 -0.75 -15.65
C GLY A 40 -17.91 -0.87 -15.24
N PHE A 41 -18.21 -1.92 -14.50
CA PHE A 41 -19.49 -2.10 -13.81
C PHE A 41 -19.28 -2.94 -12.54
N ALA A 42 -20.12 -2.73 -11.56
CA ALA A 42 -20.20 -3.57 -10.37
C ALA A 42 -21.47 -4.43 -10.43
N VAL A 43 -21.36 -5.66 -9.96
CA VAL A 43 -22.52 -6.53 -9.70
C VAL A 43 -22.86 -6.35 -8.21
N ALA A 44 -23.91 -5.58 -7.93
CA ALA A 44 -24.33 -5.25 -6.58
C ALA A 44 -25.83 -5.45 -6.41
N SER A 45 -26.30 -5.57 -5.18
CA SER A 45 -27.72 -5.69 -4.81
C SER A 45 -28.46 -6.87 -5.49
N THR A 46 -27.75 -7.97 -5.72
CA THR A 46 -28.31 -9.21 -6.22
C THR A 46 -27.70 -10.40 -5.52
N ASN A 47 -28.49 -11.42 -5.28
CA ASN A 47 -28.03 -12.75 -4.83
C ASN A 47 -27.82 -13.72 -6.01
N ASP A 48 -28.10 -13.30 -7.23
CA ASP A 48 -27.77 -14.05 -8.45
C ASP A 48 -26.36 -13.66 -8.97
N LEU A 49 -25.34 -14.20 -8.31
CA LEU A 49 -23.95 -14.02 -8.71
C LEU A 49 -23.61 -14.73 -10.03
N ALA A 50 -24.36 -15.78 -10.39
CA ALA A 50 -24.12 -16.56 -11.59
C ALA A 50 -24.32 -15.71 -12.85
N ASP A 51 -25.39 -14.91 -12.90
CA ASP A 51 -25.67 -13.98 -13.99
C ASP A 51 -24.58 -12.90 -14.11
N GLY A 52 -24.08 -12.42 -12.97
CA GLY A 52 -22.96 -11.48 -12.91
C GLY A 52 -21.67 -12.05 -13.52
N ILE A 53 -21.33 -13.27 -13.20
CA ILE A 53 -20.16 -13.99 -13.74
C ILE A 53 -20.32 -14.26 -15.23
N VAL A 54 -21.50 -14.68 -15.68
CA VAL A 54 -21.81 -14.89 -17.10
C VAL A 54 -21.67 -13.58 -17.88
N ARG A 55 -22.13 -12.46 -17.32
CA ARG A 55 -21.99 -11.13 -17.91
C ARG A 55 -20.51 -10.73 -18.05
N ILE A 56 -19.70 -10.87 -16.98
CA ILE A 56 -18.26 -10.63 -17.01
C ILE A 56 -17.59 -11.48 -18.11
N GLY A 57 -17.89 -12.78 -18.14
CA GLY A 57 -17.35 -13.70 -19.13
C GLY A 57 -17.73 -13.36 -20.57
N ARG A 58 -18.94 -12.83 -20.81
CA ARG A 58 -19.39 -12.38 -22.13
C ARG A 58 -18.65 -11.11 -22.56
N GLU A 59 -18.55 -10.13 -21.69
CA GLU A 59 -17.89 -8.85 -21.97
C GLU A 59 -16.39 -9.00 -22.16
N SER A 60 -15.75 -9.95 -21.47
CA SER A 60 -14.32 -10.24 -21.62
C SER A 60 -13.94 -10.97 -22.90
N ARG A 61 -14.89 -11.59 -23.60
CA ARG A 61 -14.60 -12.39 -24.82
C ARG A 61 -14.49 -11.57 -26.09
N SER A 62 -15.16 -10.41 -26.16
CA SER A 62 -15.22 -9.59 -27.37
C SER A 62 -15.39 -8.13 -27.01
N TYR A 63 -14.30 -7.38 -27.04
CA TYR A 63 -14.32 -5.94 -26.81
C TYR A 63 -13.36 -5.23 -27.77
N TYR A 64 -13.62 -3.96 -28.02
CA TYR A 64 -12.72 -3.06 -28.71
C TYR A 64 -12.16 -2.06 -27.71
N LEU A 65 -10.85 -1.98 -27.61
CA LEU A 65 -10.19 -0.95 -26.83
C LEU A 65 -9.80 0.19 -27.75
N LEU A 66 -10.33 1.38 -27.48
CA LEU A 66 -10.03 2.59 -28.25
C LEU A 66 -9.18 3.52 -27.37
N GLY A 67 -8.00 3.84 -27.85
CA GLY A 67 -7.17 4.91 -27.31
C GLY A 67 -7.22 6.13 -28.20
N PHE A 68 -7.23 7.33 -27.63
CA PHE A 68 -7.08 8.58 -28.38
C PHE A 68 -6.08 9.48 -27.70
N SER A 69 -5.40 10.29 -28.49
CA SER A 69 -4.55 11.38 -28.00
C SER A 69 -5.25 12.67 -28.35
N PRO A 70 -5.66 13.49 -27.37
CA PRO A 70 -6.27 14.77 -27.67
C PRO A 70 -5.24 15.68 -28.37
N THR A 71 -5.67 16.29 -29.47
CA THR A 71 -4.91 17.32 -30.22
C THR A 71 -5.48 18.68 -29.88
N ASP A 72 -4.62 19.69 -29.75
CA ASP A 72 -4.98 21.10 -29.52
C ASP A 72 -5.82 21.39 -28.27
N VAL A 73 -5.61 20.62 -27.20
CA VAL A 73 -6.27 20.87 -25.93
C VAL A 73 -5.47 21.89 -25.13
N PRO A 74 -6.11 22.94 -24.58
CA PRO A 74 -5.45 23.83 -23.62
C PRO A 74 -4.86 23.04 -22.47
N ARG A 75 -3.62 23.35 -22.11
CA ARG A 75 -2.90 22.69 -21.01
C ARG A 75 -3.14 23.46 -19.70
N ASP A 76 -4.39 23.47 -19.27
CA ASP A 76 -4.91 24.26 -18.15
C ASP A 76 -5.15 23.46 -16.86
N GLY A 77 -4.93 22.13 -16.91
CA GLY A 77 -5.20 21.26 -15.78
C GLY A 77 -6.68 20.93 -15.56
N ASP A 78 -7.58 21.49 -16.37
CA ASP A 78 -9.01 21.31 -16.19
C ASP A 78 -9.50 19.90 -16.62
N PHE A 79 -10.60 19.48 -15.99
CA PHE A 79 -11.24 18.22 -16.32
C PHE A 79 -11.95 18.32 -17.68
N ARG A 80 -11.69 17.34 -18.55
CA ARG A 80 -12.32 17.17 -19.86
C ARG A 80 -13.23 15.96 -19.83
N GLU A 81 -14.50 16.18 -20.11
CA GLU A 81 -15.48 15.10 -20.23
C GLU A 81 -15.28 14.32 -21.54
N ILE A 82 -15.41 13.01 -21.47
CA ILE A 82 -15.34 12.11 -22.64
C ILE A 82 -16.73 11.59 -22.92
N GLU A 83 -17.25 11.89 -24.09
CA GLU A 83 -18.46 11.29 -24.63
C GLU A 83 -18.12 10.42 -25.84
N VAL A 84 -18.48 9.13 -25.78
CA VAL A 84 -18.25 8.18 -26.87
C VAL A 84 -19.57 7.84 -27.56
N GLN A 85 -19.68 8.22 -28.80
CA GLN A 85 -20.84 7.92 -29.63
C GLN A 85 -20.51 6.87 -30.69
N VAL A 86 -21.29 5.79 -30.75
CA VAL A 86 -21.10 4.69 -31.70
C VAL A 86 -22.30 4.62 -32.66
N ARG A 87 -22.01 4.63 -33.96
CA ARG A 87 -23.06 4.55 -35.00
C ARG A 87 -23.68 3.15 -35.14
N ARG A 88 -22.97 2.11 -34.70
CA ARG A 88 -23.42 0.72 -34.76
C ARG A 88 -24.51 0.47 -33.70
N LYS A 89 -25.59 -0.19 -34.09
CA LYS A 89 -26.63 -0.65 -33.17
C LYS A 89 -26.13 -1.90 -32.40
N ASP A 90 -26.71 -2.15 -31.26
CA ASP A 90 -26.43 -3.33 -30.40
C ASP A 90 -24.99 -3.38 -29.86
N VAL A 91 -24.42 -2.23 -29.56
CA VAL A 91 -23.10 -2.09 -28.89
C VAL A 91 -23.27 -1.38 -27.56
N THR A 92 -22.69 -1.94 -26.52
CA THR A 92 -22.60 -1.27 -25.22
C THR A 92 -21.30 -0.47 -25.16
N VAL A 93 -21.41 0.83 -25.01
CA VAL A 93 -20.24 1.72 -24.85
C VAL A 93 -19.90 1.86 -23.37
N ARG A 94 -18.64 1.68 -23.05
CA ARG A 94 -18.07 1.96 -21.73
C ARG A 94 -16.87 2.86 -21.92
N ALA A 95 -16.88 4.01 -21.28
CA ALA A 95 -15.81 4.97 -21.34
C ALA A 95 -15.59 5.56 -19.94
N ARG A 96 -14.36 5.99 -19.66
CA ARG A 96 -14.11 6.87 -18.54
C ARG A 96 -14.88 8.17 -18.73
N ARG A 97 -15.35 8.77 -17.63
CA ARG A 97 -16.10 10.04 -17.70
C ARG A 97 -15.28 11.19 -18.27
N GLY A 98 -13.96 11.14 -18.12
CA GLY A 98 -13.08 12.19 -18.61
C GLY A 98 -11.63 11.98 -18.21
N TYR A 99 -10.84 13.01 -18.42
CA TYR A 99 -9.45 13.11 -18.03
C TYR A 99 -9.13 14.56 -17.64
N TYR A 100 -8.09 14.76 -16.86
CA TYR A 100 -7.55 16.09 -16.60
C TYR A 100 -6.57 16.47 -17.71
N ALA A 101 -6.74 17.65 -18.29
CA ALA A 101 -5.80 18.17 -19.27
C ALA A 101 -4.44 18.37 -18.61
N PRO A 102 -3.32 18.19 -19.34
CA PRO A 102 -2.01 18.58 -18.81
C PRO A 102 -2.02 20.05 -18.39
N SER A 103 -1.31 20.38 -17.32
CA SER A 103 -1.14 21.78 -16.88
C SER A 103 0.18 22.33 -17.42
N ASP A 104 0.15 23.53 -18.00
CA ASP A 104 1.35 24.26 -18.43
C ASP A 104 1.87 25.19 -17.32
N THR A 105 1.52 24.97 -16.05
CA THR A 105 2.14 25.74 -14.97
C THR A 105 3.66 25.54 -15.02
N PRO A 106 4.45 26.63 -15.04
CA PRO A 106 5.90 26.55 -15.27
C PRO A 106 6.66 25.69 -14.25
N GLU A 107 6.11 25.48 -13.07
CA GLU A 107 6.69 24.64 -12.01
C GLU A 107 6.67 23.14 -12.34
N ASP A 108 5.72 22.68 -13.15
CA ASP A 108 5.55 21.24 -13.42
C ASP A 108 6.33 20.75 -14.64
N SER A 109 6.63 21.64 -15.59
CA SER A 109 7.22 21.24 -16.87
C SER A 109 8.75 21.28 -16.89
N GLU A 110 9.37 22.16 -16.12
CA GLU A 110 10.83 22.32 -16.10
C GLU A 110 11.53 21.22 -15.28
N SER A 111 10.87 20.75 -14.21
CA SER A 111 11.40 19.68 -13.36
C SER A 111 11.36 18.28 -14.00
N LEU A 112 10.49 18.06 -15.00
CA LEU A 112 10.34 16.75 -15.69
C LEU A 112 11.25 16.61 -16.92
N ARG A 113 11.88 17.69 -17.39
CA ARG A 113 12.70 17.69 -18.62
C ARG A 113 14.14 17.19 -18.43
N GLU A 114 14.59 16.98 -17.22
CA GLU A 114 15.98 16.63 -16.89
C GLU A 114 16.22 15.11 -16.76
N TYR A 115 15.23 14.27 -17.09
CA TYR A 115 15.35 12.83 -16.94
C TYR A 115 15.76 12.12 -18.21
N ASP A 116 16.42 10.96 -17.99
CA ASP A 116 16.59 9.96 -19.03
C ASP A 116 15.25 9.66 -19.70
N PRO A 117 15.15 9.75 -21.04
CA PRO A 117 13.92 9.52 -21.78
C PRO A 117 13.23 8.17 -21.47
N GLN A 118 14.00 7.16 -21.03
CA GLN A 118 13.46 5.84 -20.66
C GLN A 118 12.74 5.89 -19.32
N ILE A 119 13.22 6.70 -18.38
CA ILE A 119 12.53 6.92 -17.10
C ILE A 119 11.23 7.68 -17.33
N GLN A 120 11.28 8.74 -18.14
CA GLN A 120 10.08 9.51 -18.50
C GLN A 120 9.04 8.62 -19.22
N ALA A 121 9.45 7.85 -20.21
CA ALA A 121 8.56 6.91 -20.91
C ALA A 121 7.97 5.85 -19.98
N ALA A 122 8.70 5.45 -18.93
CA ALA A 122 8.18 4.50 -17.93
C ALA A 122 7.25 5.15 -16.92
N LEU A 123 7.36 6.46 -16.67
CA LEU A 123 6.38 7.20 -15.86
C LEU A 123 5.06 7.39 -16.61
N ASP A 124 5.15 7.74 -17.89
CA ASP A 124 3.98 8.03 -18.74
C ASP A 124 3.22 6.75 -19.15
N ASP A 125 3.88 5.60 -19.14
CA ASP A 125 3.29 4.31 -19.48
C ASP A 125 2.44 3.81 -18.31
N PRO A 126 1.11 3.70 -18.41
CA PRO A 126 0.26 3.18 -17.34
C PRO A 126 0.56 1.71 -17.00
N GLY A 127 1.27 0.99 -17.87
CA GLY A 127 1.67 -0.39 -17.65
C GLY A 127 2.83 -0.54 -16.66
N THR A 128 2.97 -1.75 -16.13
CA THR A 128 4.10 -2.13 -15.30
C THR A 128 5.24 -2.66 -16.19
N ARG A 129 6.44 -2.09 -16.04
CA ARG A 129 7.63 -2.61 -16.68
C ARG A 129 8.34 -3.58 -15.73
N ALA A 130 8.62 -4.79 -16.19
CA ALA A 130 9.11 -5.88 -15.35
C ALA A 130 10.52 -6.40 -15.75
N GLN A 131 11.31 -5.60 -16.49
CA GLN A 131 12.68 -6.00 -16.84
C GLN A 131 13.59 -6.02 -15.59
N ILE A 132 13.28 -5.20 -14.59
CA ILE A 132 13.76 -5.31 -13.22
C ILE A 132 12.53 -5.60 -12.36
N PRO A 133 12.40 -6.79 -11.77
CA PRO A 133 11.29 -7.09 -10.86
C PRO A 133 11.31 -6.18 -9.63
N LEU A 134 10.17 -5.58 -9.32
CA LEU A 134 10.00 -4.65 -8.21
C LEU A 134 8.80 -5.08 -7.36
N ARG A 135 8.88 -4.80 -6.07
CA ARG A 135 7.73 -4.82 -5.16
C ARG A 135 7.80 -3.61 -4.23
N MET A 136 6.66 -3.05 -3.86
CA MET A 136 6.58 -1.80 -3.10
C MET A 136 5.56 -1.91 -1.98
N THR A 137 5.87 -1.27 -0.86
CA THR A 137 4.96 -1.09 0.28
C THR A 137 5.08 0.35 0.77
N SER A 138 3.96 0.95 1.14
CA SER A 138 3.92 2.26 1.80
C SER A 138 3.74 2.10 3.30
N TYR A 139 4.47 2.89 4.06
CA TYR A 139 4.33 3.00 5.51
C TYR A 139 3.92 4.43 5.86
N VAL A 140 2.68 4.62 6.27
CA VAL A 140 2.20 5.89 6.82
C VAL A 140 2.57 5.92 8.29
N LEU A 141 3.54 6.72 8.65
CA LEU A 141 4.14 6.77 9.98
C LEU A 141 3.62 7.95 10.79
N GLN A 142 4.52 8.67 11.44
CA GLN A 142 4.23 9.76 12.36
C GLN A 142 3.73 11.02 11.64
N GLU A 143 3.06 11.88 12.38
CA GLU A 143 2.77 13.25 11.97
C GLU A 143 4.05 14.10 12.01
N THR A 144 4.21 14.98 11.03
CA THR A 144 5.29 15.96 11.00
C THR A 144 4.83 17.29 11.59
N SER A 145 5.78 18.19 11.89
CA SER A 145 5.49 19.52 12.46
C SER A 145 4.61 20.41 11.56
N LEU A 146 4.41 20.05 10.31
CA LEU A 146 3.60 20.79 9.33
C LEU A 146 2.17 20.25 9.18
N GLY A 147 1.73 19.32 10.05
CA GLY A 147 0.42 18.69 9.93
C GLY A 147 0.32 17.70 8.75
N ASN A 148 1.44 17.27 8.22
CA ASN A 148 1.54 16.21 7.23
C ASN A 148 1.92 14.88 7.92
N ALA A 149 1.66 13.77 7.26
CA ALA A 149 2.16 12.47 7.69
C ALA A 149 3.46 12.14 6.95
N ARG A 150 4.41 11.59 7.67
CA ARG A 150 5.58 10.97 7.05
C ARG A 150 5.20 9.65 6.45
N VAL A 151 5.41 9.52 5.15
CA VAL A 151 5.20 8.29 4.39
C VAL A 151 6.55 7.77 3.90
N VAL A 152 6.84 6.51 4.18
CA VAL A 152 8.02 5.83 3.64
C VAL A 152 7.56 4.82 2.59
N LEU A 153 7.98 5.03 1.35
CA LEU A 153 7.87 4.03 0.29
C LEU A 153 9.10 3.12 0.36
N THR A 154 8.87 1.85 0.63
CA THR A 154 9.92 0.84 0.61
C THR A 154 9.76 0.00 -0.65
N VAL A 155 10.81 -0.09 -1.44
CA VAL A 155 10.84 -0.81 -2.72
C VAL A 155 11.96 -1.81 -2.69
N ASP A 156 11.65 -3.09 -2.91
CA ASP A 156 12.66 -4.10 -3.16
C ASP A 156 12.83 -4.28 -4.67
N ALA A 157 14.05 -4.14 -5.16
CA ALA A 157 14.43 -4.39 -6.55
C ALA A 157 15.25 -5.67 -6.65
N ASP A 158 14.92 -6.53 -7.61
CA ASP A 158 15.74 -7.71 -7.88
C ASP A 158 16.99 -7.32 -8.66
N VAL A 159 18.11 -7.23 -7.95
CA VAL A 159 19.40 -6.86 -8.52
C VAL A 159 20.14 -8.05 -9.16
N SER A 160 19.55 -9.25 -9.18
CA SER A 160 20.13 -10.39 -9.89
C SER A 160 20.14 -10.18 -11.42
N VAL A 161 19.29 -9.31 -11.93
CA VAL A 161 19.16 -8.95 -13.35
C VAL A 161 19.94 -7.71 -13.76
N VAL A 162 20.55 -7.02 -12.78
CA VAL A 162 21.35 -5.80 -12.98
C VAL A 162 22.75 -6.18 -13.50
N GLU A 163 23.27 -5.36 -14.39
CA GLU A 163 24.62 -5.52 -14.93
C GLU A 163 25.68 -4.91 -14.00
N PHE A 164 26.71 -5.68 -13.73
CA PHE A 164 27.83 -5.28 -12.88
C PHE A 164 29.12 -5.30 -13.67
N ALA A 165 29.93 -4.26 -13.55
CA ALA A 165 31.27 -4.16 -14.11
C ALA A 165 32.33 -4.45 -13.04
N GLU A 166 33.50 -4.91 -13.46
CA GLU A 166 34.64 -5.09 -12.55
C GLU A 166 35.18 -3.72 -12.11
N GLY A 167 35.28 -3.54 -10.78
CA GLY A 167 35.87 -2.37 -10.15
C GLY A 167 37.20 -2.67 -9.48
N GLU A 168 37.78 -1.68 -8.83
CA GLU A 168 39.03 -1.81 -8.09
C GLU A 168 38.92 -2.86 -6.96
N GLY A 169 39.97 -3.63 -6.73
CA GLY A 169 40.02 -4.64 -5.68
C GLY A 169 39.18 -5.89 -5.95
N GLY A 170 38.80 -6.16 -7.19
CA GLY A 170 38.03 -7.36 -7.57
C GLY A 170 36.57 -7.29 -7.11
N ARG A 171 36.02 -6.12 -6.85
CA ARG A 171 34.60 -5.91 -6.55
C ARG A 171 33.82 -5.71 -7.83
N LEU A 172 32.55 -6.05 -7.79
CA LEU A 172 31.62 -5.80 -8.88
C LEU A 172 30.75 -4.59 -8.54
N LEU A 173 30.74 -3.59 -9.43
CA LEU A 173 30.03 -2.32 -9.25
C LEU A 173 28.89 -2.22 -10.27
N GLY A 174 27.72 -1.82 -9.81
CA GLY A 174 26.55 -1.52 -10.62
C GLY A 174 25.89 -0.23 -10.12
N ALA A 175 24.97 0.33 -10.90
CA ALA A 175 24.23 1.51 -10.46
C ALA A 175 22.81 1.51 -11.01
N LEU A 176 21.88 2.02 -10.20
CA LEU A 176 20.47 2.20 -10.54
C LEU A 176 20.11 3.67 -10.46
N ASP A 177 19.47 4.20 -11.50
CA ASP A 177 18.73 5.45 -11.41
C ASP A 177 17.32 5.15 -10.93
N THR A 178 16.85 5.87 -9.92
CA THR A 178 15.54 5.64 -9.33
C THR A 178 14.74 6.93 -9.26
N LEU A 179 13.46 6.84 -9.55
CA LEU A 179 12.51 7.95 -9.45
C LEU A 179 11.22 7.47 -8.78
N ALA A 180 10.88 8.09 -7.67
CA ALA A 180 9.62 7.90 -6.97
C ALA A 180 8.74 9.15 -7.14
N VAL A 181 7.50 8.94 -7.55
CA VAL A 181 6.48 10.00 -7.66
C VAL A 181 5.28 9.59 -6.80
N VAL A 182 4.82 10.51 -5.96
CA VAL A 182 3.61 10.38 -5.15
C VAL A 182 2.63 11.46 -5.58
N ALA A 183 1.53 11.08 -6.19
CA ALA A 183 0.52 12.00 -6.70
C ALA A 183 -0.77 11.89 -5.91
N ARG A 184 -1.35 13.03 -5.54
CA ARG A 184 -2.65 13.09 -4.89
C ARG A 184 -3.77 12.92 -5.91
N ARG A 185 -4.73 12.03 -5.60
CA ARG A 185 -5.77 11.65 -6.58
C ARG A 185 -6.79 12.74 -6.91
N LYS A 186 -6.93 13.76 -6.06
CA LYS A 186 -7.97 14.81 -6.20
C LYS A 186 -7.50 16.12 -6.82
N ASN A 187 -6.21 16.34 -6.92
CA ASN A 187 -5.63 17.56 -7.47
C ASN A 187 -4.29 17.22 -8.15
N SER A 188 -3.71 18.16 -8.85
CA SER A 188 -2.42 17.98 -9.53
C SER A 188 -1.21 18.04 -8.59
N GLU A 189 -1.42 17.93 -7.27
CA GLU A 189 -0.34 17.95 -6.28
C GLU A 189 0.45 16.65 -6.36
N PHE A 190 1.75 16.76 -6.56
CA PHE A 190 2.64 15.61 -6.55
C PHE A 190 3.94 15.91 -5.80
N PHE A 191 4.52 14.85 -5.28
CA PHE A 191 5.81 14.85 -4.60
C PHE A 191 6.73 13.91 -5.34
N ARG A 192 8.00 14.27 -5.40
CA ARG A 192 8.97 13.55 -6.19
C ARG A 192 10.29 13.37 -5.45
N SER A 193 10.92 12.24 -5.64
CA SER A 193 12.26 11.94 -5.12
C SER A 193 13.02 11.09 -6.12
N ASP A 194 14.17 11.57 -6.58
CA ASP A 194 15.11 10.84 -7.39
C ASP A 194 16.37 10.48 -6.59
N LEU A 195 16.97 9.36 -6.92
CA LEU A 195 18.24 8.95 -6.34
C LEU A 195 18.98 8.01 -7.28
N LYS A 196 20.28 8.22 -7.37
CA LYS A 196 21.20 7.21 -7.89
C LYS A 196 21.63 6.29 -6.76
N VAL A 197 21.47 4.99 -6.96
CA VAL A 197 21.86 3.95 -6.02
C VAL A 197 23.08 3.23 -6.59
N ASP A 198 24.21 3.35 -5.90
CA ASP A 198 25.41 2.60 -6.25
C ASP A 198 25.33 1.22 -5.57
N LEU A 199 25.55 0.18 -6.35
CA LEU A 199 25.53 -1.21 -5.93
C LEU A 199 26.94 -1.78 -5.93
N GLU A 200 27.27 -2.50 -4.88
CA GLU A 200 28.54 -3.20 -4.78
C GLU A 200 28.29 -4.64 -4.31
N ARG A 201 28.96 -5.61 -4.98
CA ARG A 201 28.95 -7.00 -4.54
C ARG A 201 30.30 -7.66 -4.74
N LYS A 202 30.54 -8.71 -3.97
CA LYS A 202 31.70 -9.60 -4.18
C LYS A 202 31.46 -10.49 -5.39
N PRO A 203 32.52 -10.85 -6.15
CA PRO A 203 32.42 -11.90 -7.15
C PRO A 203 31.93 -13.21 -6.54
N GLY A 204 31.07 -13.89 -7.25
CA GLY A 204 30.50 -15.16 -6.81
C GLY A 204 29.16 -15.47 -7.49
N PRO A 205 28.61 -16.65 -7.25
CA PRO A 205 27.31 -17.02 -7.79
C PRO A 205 26.23 -16.06 -7.27
N VAL A 206 25.35 -15.62 -8.17
CA VAL A 206 24.21 -14.77 -7.81
C VAL A 206 23.02 -15.67 -7.53
N THR A 207 22.48 -15.55 -6.33
CA THR A 207 21.17 -16.14 -6.04
C THR A 207 20.09 -15.30 -6.70
N SER A 208 19.18 -15.93 -7.41
CA SER A 208 18.02 -15.25 -8.03
C SER A 208 16.74 -15.73 -7.35
N PRO A 209 15.89 -14.80 -6.86
CA PRO A 209 16.07 -13.34 -6.85
C PRO A 209 17.05 -12.84 -5.78
N SER A 210 17.72 -11.71 -6.04
CA SER A 210 18.56 -11.00 -5.08
C SER A 210 17.95 -9.60 -4.83
N TRP A 211 17.30 -9.43 -3.69
CA TRP A 211 16.53 -8.23 -3.41
C TRP A 211 17.38 -7.15 -2.74
N TYR A 212 17.36 -5.94 -3.30
CA TYR A 212 17.95 -4.74 -2.71
C TYR A 212 16.83 -3.76 -2.34
N THR A 213 16.83 -3.31 -1.09
CA THR A 213 15.77 -2.44 -0.56
C THR A 213 16.14 -0.97 -0.73
N ILE A 214 15.24 -0.20 -1.32
CA ILE A 214 15.32 1.25 -1.53
C ILE A 214 14.19 1.88 -0.72
N ALA A 215 14.49 2.85 0.14
CA ALA A 215 13.49 3.60 0.89
C ALA A 215 13.45 5.06 0.46
N ARG A 216 12.24 5.64 0.36
CA ARG A 216 11.99 7.06 0.05
C ARG A 216 10.98 7.63 1.01
N GLU A 217 11.31 8.78 1.58
CA GLU A 217 10.44 9.49 2.51
C GLU A 217 9.74 10.66 1.82
N PHE A 218 8.48 10.84 2.18
CA PHE A 218 7.63 11.94 1.74
C PHE A 218 6.82 12.46 2.92
N ASP A 219 6.67 13.77 3.01
CA ASP A 219 5.77 14.42 3.95
C ASP A 219 4.53 14.87 3.18
N VAL A 220 3.41 14.18 3.37
CA VAL A 220 2.18 14.39 2.59
C VAL A 220 0.98 14.64 3.49
N PRO A 221 0.02 15.49 3.08
CA PRO A 221 -1.20 15.75 3.84
C PRO A 221 -2.13 14.52 3.86
N ALA A 222 -3.19 14.58 4.68
CA ALA A 222 -4.22 13.57 4.66
C ALA A 222 -4.90 13.47 3.27
N GLY A 223 -5.15 12.25 2.79
CA GLY A 223 -5.79 12.00 1.49
C GLY A 223 -5.42 10.66 0.88
N VAL A 224 -5.93 10.44 -0.34
CA VAL A 224 -5.63 9.24 -1.14
C VAL A 224 -4.57 9.59 -2.18
N PHE A 225 -3.54 8.78 -2.25
CA PHE A 225 -2.38 8.97 -3.10
C PHE A 225 -2.11 7.74 -3.96
N GLN A 226 -1.47 7.99 -5.09
CA GLN A 226 -0.86 6.96 -5.92
C GLN A 226 0.65 7.19 -5.93
N ALA A 227 1.41 6.17 -5.55
CA ALA A 227 2.86 6.16 -5.67
C ALA A 227 3.28 5.37 -6.90
N ARG A 228 4.24 5.87 -7.64
CA ARG A 228 4.89 5.16 -8.73
C ARG A 228 6.40 5.20 -8.55
N MET A 229 7.04 4.06 -8.62
CA MET A 229 8.48 3.91 -8.59
C MET A 229 8.98 3.40 -9.93
N VAL A 230 10.00 4.04 -10.46
CA VAL A 230 10.74 3.61 -11.64
C VAL A 230 12.18 3.38 -11.23
N VAL A 231 12.74 2.26 -11.66
CA VAL A 231 14.14 1.87 -11.45
C VAL A 231 14.75 1.52 -12.80
N ARG A 232 15.90 2.11 -13.11
CA ARG A 232 16.62 1.87 -14.36
C ARG A 232 18.05 1.43 -14.06
N ASP A 233 18.50 0.37 -14.69
CA ASP A 233 19.90 -0.04 -14.70
C ASP A 233 20.69 0.91 -15.63
N THR A 234 21.69 1.59 -15.08
CA THR A 234 22.49 2.57 -15.83
C THR A 234 23.37 1.94 -16.89
N ALA A 235 23.75 0.67 -16.75
CA ALA A 235 24.66 -0.02 -17.66
C ALA A 235 23.96 -0.55 -18.91
N ASN A 236 22.79 -1.20 -18.76
CA ASN A 236 22.10 -1.86 -19.87
C ASN A 236 20.74 -1.23 -20.23
N GLY A 237 20.29 -0.22 -19.47
CA GLY A 237 19.04 0.48 -19.72
C GLY A 237 17.76 -0.30 -19.40
N ARG A 238 17.85 -1.45 -18.72
CA ARG A 238 16.67 -2.19 -18.26
C ARG A 238 15.87 -1.37 -17.29
N VAL A 239 14.53 -1.43 -17.39
CA VAL A 239 13.62 -0.64 -16.57
C VAL A 239 12.63 -1.53 -15.86
N GLY A 240 12.45 -1.27 -14.54
CA GLY A 240 11.35 -1.75 -13.73
C GLY A 240 10.44 -0.61 -13.33
N SER A 241 9.13 -0.82 -13.26
CA SER A 241 8.20 0.12 -12.65
C SER A 241 7.14 -0.60 -11.84
N VAL A 242 6.71 0.02 -10.74
CA VAL A 242 5.64 -0.49 -9.87
C VAL A 242 4.79 0.69 -9.39
N THR A 243 3.49 0.46 -9.27
CA THR A 243 2.51 1.45 -8.79
C THR A 243 1.78 0.91 -7.58
N LEU A 244 1.54 1.76 -6.59
CA LEU A 244 0.80 1.44 -5.36
C LEU A 244 -0.15 2.59 -5.02
N GLU A 245 -1.38 2.27 -4.63
CA GLU A 245 -2.30 3.24 -4.03
C GLU A 245 -2.24 3.12 -2.50
N PHE A 246 -2.29 4.26 -1.80
CA PHE A 246 -2.33 4.29 -0.35
C PHE A 246 -3.13 5.49 0.16
N GLU A 247 -3.61 5.38 1.38
CA GLU A 247 -4.35 6.43 2.05
C GLU A 247 -3.59 6.93 3.28
N VAL A 248 -3.53 8.25 3.42
CA VAL A 248 -3.11 8.93 4.64
C VAL A 248 -4.38 9.35 5.38
N PRO A 249 -4.71 8.71 6.50
CA PRO A 249 -5.92 9.03 7.24
C PRO A 249 -5.88 10.45 7.83
N PRO A 250 -7.04 11.04 8.20
CA PRO A 250 -7.08 12.31 8.90
C PRO A 250 -6.22 12.30 10.17
N LEU A 251 -5.41 13.36 10.37
CA LEU A 251 -4.41 13.42 11.44
C LEU A 251 -4.98 13.85 12.80
N ASP A 252 -6.18 14.41 12.81
CA ASP A 252 -6.90 14.91 13.99
C ASP A 252 -7.69 13.84 14.78
N LYS A 253 -7.61 12.58 14.35
CA LYS A 253 -8.36 11.45 14.94
C LYS A 253 -7.43 10.36 15.43
N LEU A 254 -7.97 9.51 16.32
CA LEU A 254 -7.28 8.28 16.71
C LEU A 254 -6.89 7.51 15.43
N ARG A 255 -5.60 7.26 15.28
CA ARG A 255 -5.05 6.48 14.17
C ARG A 255 -3.86 5.65 14.62
N VAL A 256 -3.61 4.61 13.88
CA VAL A 256 -2.44 3.73 14.03
C VAL A 256 -1.58 3.90 12.79
N SER A 257 -0.26 3.97 12.94
CA SER A 257 0.65 3.93 11.81
C SER A 257 0.46 2.63 11.01
N THR A 258 0.88 2.60 9.76
CA THR A 258 0.97 1.32 9.05
C THR A 258 1.81 0.34 9.85
N PRO A 259 1.29 -0.87 10.19
CA PRO A 259 2.05 -1.85 10.94
C PRO A 259 3.30 -2.31 10.19
N ILE A 260 4.43 -2.22 10.84
CA ILE A 260 5.71 -2.69 10.30
C ILE A 260 5.83 -4.17 10.68
N LEU A 261 5.73 -5.04 9.67
CA LEU A 261 5.99 -6.46 9.80
C LEU A 261 7.37 -6.79 9.25
N THR A 262 8.21 -7.42 10.06
CA THR A 262 9.58 -7.78 9.67
C THR A 262 10.09 -9.00 10.42
N ASP A 263 10.98 -9.76 9.80
CA ASP A 263 11.80 -10.80 10.43
C ASP A 263 13.22 -10.31 10.72
N GLN A 264 13.47 -9.00 10.53
CA GLN A 264 14.79 -8.38 10.66
C GLN A 264 14.73 -7.17 11.62
N VAL A 265 15.58 -7.21 12.62
CA VAL A 265 15.71 -6.13 13.61
C VAL A 265 17.18 -5.76 13.68
N GLN A 266 17.46 -4.47 13.66
CA GLN A 266 18.79 -3.92 13.95
C GLN A 266 18.79 -3.18 15.27
N VAL A 267 19.97 -2.96 15.83
CA VAL A 267 20.13 -2.17 17.05
C VAL A 267 20.40 -0.73 16.65
N ASP A 268 19.63 0.20 17.18
CA ASP A 268 19.88 1.63 17.03
C ASP A 268 21.22 1.99 17.69
N PRO A 269 22.20 2.55 16.96
CA PRO A 269 23.53 2.84 17.51
C PRO A 269 23.52 3.89 18.63
N GLY A 270 22.52 4.77 18.65
CA GLY A 270 22.44 5.86 19.63
C GLY A 270 21.73 5.46 20.92
N THR A 271 20.68 4.64 20.82
CA THR A 271 19.82 4.28 21.97
C THR A 271 19.99 2.85 22.43
N GLY A 272 20.61 1.98 21.64
CA GLY A 272 20.68 0.55 21.89
C GLY A 272 19.32 -0.19 21.75
N ALA A 273 18.27 0.51 21.32
CA ALA A 273 16.94 -0.05 21.19
C ALA A 273 16.81 -0.90 19.90
N PRO A 274 16.00 -1.96 19.92
CA PRO A 274 15.71 -2.73 18.70
C PRO A 274 14.87 -1.90 17.74
N MET A 275 15.34 -1.79 16.49
CA MET A 275 14.68 -1.06 15.41
C MET A 275 14.35 -2.02 14.28
N PRO A 276 13.05 -2.21 13.95
CA PRO A 276 12.63 -3.08 12.85
C PRO A 276 13.03 -2.49 11.51
N ILE A 277 13.53 -3.35 10.61
CA ILE A 277 13.84 -2.95 9.23
C ILE A 277 12.56 -2.93 8.41
N LEU A 278 12.33 -1.82 7.69
CA LEU A 278 11.21 -1.67 6.77
C LEU A 278 11.44 -2.54 5.52
N LEU A 279 10.51 -3.43 5.22
CA LEU A 279 10.59 -4.36 4.10
C LEU A 279 9.41 -4.14 3.15
N ALA A 280 9.65 -4.17 1.85
CA ALA A 280 8.57 -4.17 0.87
C ALA A 280 7.86 -5.54 0.78
N ARG A 281 8.54 -6.62 1.15
CA ARG A 281 7.96 -7.96 1.15
C ARG A 281 6.98 -8.19 2.30
N ARG A 282 5.99 -9.03 2.03
CA ARG A 282 5.05 -9.59 3.01
C ARG A 282 5.16 -11.13 3.09
N THR A 283 6.32 -11.65 2.69
CA THR A 283 6.64 -13.10 2.75
C THR A 283 7.76 -13.30 3.74
N PHE A 284 7.55 -14.15 4.73
CA PHE A 284 8.48 -14.37 5.85
C PHE A 284 8.74 -15.87 6.04
N PRO A 285 9.96 -16.26 6.45
CA PRO A 285 10.25 -17.63 6.86
C PRO A 285 9.43 -17.99 8.10
N ASN A 286 8.93 -19.23 8.15
CA ASN A 286 8.14 -19.73 9.27
C ASN A 286 8.98 -20.22 10.47
N ASP A 287 10.30 -20.32 10.31
CA ASP A 287 11.26 -20.72 11.33
C ASP A 287 11.89 -19.53 12.08
N ARG A 288 11.46 -18.32 11.77
CA ARG A 288 11.95 -17.09 12.40
C ARG A 288 10.83 -16.38 13.14
N SER A 289 11.22 -15.53 14.09
CA SER A 289 10.28 -14.64 14.76
C SER A 289 9.81 -13.54 13.81
N LEU A 290 8.52 -13.26 13.82
CA LEU A 290 7.94 -12.09 13.18
C LEU A 290 7.84 -10.96 14.21
N TYR A 291 8.34 -9.79 13.86
CA TYR A 291 8.23 -8.59 14.68
C TYR A 291 7.14 -7.68 14.10
N LEU A 292 6.34 -7.12 15.00
CA LEU A 292 5.31 -6.13 14.70
C LEU A 292 5.63 -4.85 15.45
N ARG A 293 5.80 -3.73 14.73
CA ARG A 293 5.86 -2.39 15.32
C ARG A 293 4.78 -1.50 14.76
N PHE A 294 4.18 -0.69 15.63
CA PHE A 294 3.25 0.37 15.26
C PHE A 294 3.29 1.50 16.30
N ASP A 295 2.87 2.68 15.85
CA ASP A 295 2.72 3.87 16.68
C ASP A 295 1.25 4.29 16.68
N VAL A 296 0.77 4.89 17.77
CA VAL A 296 -0.61 5.34 17.92
C VAL A 296 -0.66 6.85 18.11
N PHE A 297 -1.53 7.52 17.38
CA PHE A 297 -1.68 8.96 17.37
C PHE A 297 -3.12 9.37 17.63
N GLY A 298 -3.35 10.60 18.13
CA GLY A 298 -4.67 11.16 18.33
C GLY A 298 -5.50 10.45 19.40
N ALA A 299 -4.86 9.71 20.32
CA ALA A 299 -5.52 9.17 21.49
C ALA A 299 -5.90 10.27 22.47
N GLU A 300 -7.05 10.13 23.11
CA GLU A 300 -7.51 11.07 24.12
C GLU A 300 -6.65 11.01 25.37
N LYS A 301 -6.40 12.17 25.98
CA LYS A 301 -5.60 12.26 27.22
C LYS A 301 -6.52 12.41 28.40
N GLU A 302 -6.21 11.74 29.49
CA GLU A 302 -6.93 11.89 30.76
C GLU A 302 -6.67 13.28 31.35
N ASP A 303 -7.73 14.00 31.70
CA ASP A 303 -7.66 15.39 32.22
C ASP A 303 -6.74 15.53 33.44
N ARG A 304 -6.68 14.51 34.28
CA ARG A 304 -5.92 14.54 35.53
C ARG A 304 -4.44 14.31 35.33
N THR A 305 -4.04 13.40 34.44
CA THR A 305 -2.65 12.97 34.25
C THR A 305 -2.03 13.57 33.00
N GLY A 306 -2.83 14.02 32.05
CA GLY A 306 -2.41 14.45 30.71
C GLY A 306 -1.89 13.30 29.85
N MET A 307 -2.02 12.04 30.28
CA MET A 307 -1.51 10.87 29.59
C MET A 307 -2.63 10.10 28.86
N PRO A 308 -2.36 9.52 27.70
CA PRO A 308 -3.29 8.66 27.01
C PRO A 308 -3.35 7.26 27.69
N TYR A 309 -4.50 6.58 27.56
CA TYR A 309 -4.64 5.18 28.00
C TYR A 309 -5.13 4.34 26.82
N VAL A 310 -4.22 3.60 26.21
CA VAL A 310 -4.47 2.80 25.00
C VAL A 310 -4.10 1.34 25.24
N THR A 311 -4.92 0.44 24.75
CA THR A 311 -4.66 -1.00 24.76
C THR A 311 -4.55 -1.53 23.34
N SER A 312 -3.80 -2.62 23.17
CA SER A 312 -3.72 -3.33 21.89
C SER A 312 -3.83 -4.83 22.06
N SER A 313 -4.39 -5.48 21.06
CA SER A 313 -4.44 -6.94 20.92
C SER A 313 -4.12 -7.35 19.49
N HIS A 314 -3.64 -8.57 19.31
CA HIS A 314 -3.39 -9.12 17.97
C HIS A 314 -3.86 -10.56 17.85
N ILE A 315 -4.19 -10.96 16.62
CA ILE A 315 -4.50 -12.33 16.25
C ILE A 315 -3.80 -12.61 14.92
N LEU A 316 -2.92 -13.61 14.90
CA LEU A 316 -2.36 -14.17 13.68
C LEU A 316 -3.13 -15.45 13.34
N ARG A 317 -3.80 -15.50 12.21
CA ARG A 317 -4.56 -16.65 11.76
C ARG A 317 -4.23 -17.02 10.32
N ARG A 318 -4.31 -18.30 10.01
CA ARG A 318 -4.19 -18.79 8.63
C ARG A 318 -5.48 -18.51 7.87
N LEU A 319 -5.39 -18.07 6.63
CA LEU A 319 -6.56 -17.90 5.76
C LEU A 319 -7.26 -19.25 5.57
N GLY A 320 -8.56 -19.31 5.91
CA GLY A 320 -9.34 -20.54 5.91
C GLY A 320 -8.96 -21.56 7.00
N GLY A 321 -8.15 -21.16 8.00
CA GLY A 321 -7.65 -22.03 9.07
C GLY A 321 -7.78 -21.45 10.47
N GLY A 322 -7.03 -22.03 11.40
CA GLY A 322 -7.06 -21.68 12.82
C GLY A 322 -6.14 -20.51 13.19
N VAL A 323 -6.31 -20.04 14.43
CA VAL A 323 -5.42 -19.07 15.08
C VAL A 323 -4.08 -19.74 15.40
N VAL A 324 -2.98 -19.09 15.03
CA VAL A 324 -1.60 -19.54 15.30
C VAL A 324 -1.03 -18.81 16.50
N SER A 325 -1.28 -17.51 16.60
CA SER A 325 -0.81 -16.70 17.72
C SER A 325 -1.85 -15.64 18.05
N GLN A 326 -2.03 -15.36 19.33
CA GLN A 326 -2.88 -14.28 19.80
C GLN A 326 -2.35 -13.69 21.09
N GLY A 327 -2.59 -12.40 21.30
CA GLY A 327 -2.19 -11.72 22.52
C GLY A 327 -3.01 -10.47 22.79
N GLY A 328 -3.08 -10.13 24.07
CA GLY A 328 -3.77 -8.95 24.57
C GLY A 328 -5.25 -9.22 24.92
N PRO A 329 -6.04 -8.15 25.22
CA PRO A 329 -5.61 -6.76 25.23
C PRO A 329 -4.59 -6.45 26.32
N SER A 330 -3.59 -5.65 26.00
CA SER A 330 -2.56 -5.18 26.93
C SER A 330 -2.24 -3.71 26.70
N GLU A 331 -1.94 -2.99 27.78
CA GLU A 331 -1.66 -1.56 27.75
C GLU A 331 -0.41 -1.24 26.90
N ILE A 332 -0.47 -0.16 26.16
CA ILE A 332 0.70 0.49 25.53
C ILE A 332 1.14 1.58 26.49
N VAL A 333 2.31 1.36 27.13
CA VAL A 333 2.85 2.33 28.08
C VAL A 333 3.35 3.56 27.32
N PRO A 334 2.80 4.76 27.57
CA PRO A 334 3.26 5.97 26.91
C PRO A 334 4.65 6.37 27.38
N THR A 335 5.42 7.05 26.51
CA THR A 335 6.64 7.74 26.92
C THR A 335 6.33 8.90 27.87
N SER A 336 7.36 9.51 28.47
CA SER A 336 7.18 10.71 29.30
C SER A 336 6.56 11.91 28.54
N LEU A 337 6.62 11.90 27.21
CA LEU A 337 5.99 12.90 26.33
C LEU A 337 4.58 12.51 25.86
N GLY A 338 4.12 11.31 26.24
CA GLY A 338 2.82 10.78 25.86
C GLY A 338 2.81 10.04 24.52
N ASP A 339 3.97 9.77 23.93
CA ASP A 339 4.05 9.02 22.67
C ASP A 339 3.74 7.54 22.93
N LEU A 340 2.95 6.96 22.05
CA LEU A 340 2.53 5.58 22.12
C LEU A 340 3.16 4.78 20.97
N SER A 341 4.12 3.94 21.30
CA SER A 341 4.78 3.03 20.37
C SER A 341 4.84 1.62 20.94
N ARG A 342 4.61 0.62 20.13
CA ARG A 342 4.72 -0.78 20.52
C ARG A 342 5.51 -1.57 19.51
N LEU A 343 6.53 -2.28 20.01
CA LEU A 343 7.25 -3.33 19.33
C LEU A 343 6.96 -4.65 20.04
N MET A 344 6.52 -5.65 19.32
CA MET A 344 6.29 -6.99 19.85
C MET A 344 6.83 -8.05 18.90
N GLN A 345 7.22 -9.17 19.48
CA GLN A 345 7.58 -10.39 18.78
C GLN A 345 6.35 -11.30 18.73
N ILE A 346 6.03 -11.80 17.55
CA ILE A 346 4.95 -12.76 17.32
C ILE A 346 5.61 -14.10 17.07
N PRO A 347 5.43 -15.09 17.97
CA PRO A 347 5.97 -16.43 17.77
C PRO A 347 5.26 -17.10 16.58
N LEU A 348 6.02 -17.77 15.73
CA LEU A 348 5.51 -18.54 14.60
C LEU A 348 5.62 -20.05 14.86
N ASP A 349 5.75 -20.46 16.11
CA ASP A 349 5.89 -21.85 16.51
C ASP A 349 4.74 -22.70 15.92
N ASN A 350 5.10 -23.70 15.16
CA ASN A 350 4.18 -24.59 14.44
C ASN A 350 3.35 -23.93 13.32
N ALA A 351 3.69 -22.75 12.87
CA ALA A 351 3.06 -22.14 11.71
C ALA A 351 3.51 -22.84 10.42
N SER A 352 2.60 -23.50 9.72
CA SER A 352 2.88 -24.12 8.43
C SER A 352 2.99 -23.07 7.33
N PRO A 353 3.72 -23.33 6.23
CA PRO A 353 3.71 -22.46 5.08
C PRO A 353 2.29 -22.21 4.54
N GLY A 354 2.03 -20.99 4.08
CA GLY A 354 0.71 -20.59 3.57
C GLY A 354 0.40 -19.12 3.75
N GLU A 355 -0.83 -18.76 3.45
CA GLU A 355 -1.33 -17.39 3.56
C GLU A 355 -1.95 -17.16 4.94
N TYR A 356 -1.64 -16.01 5.51
CA TYR A 356 -2.04 -15.59 6.84
C TYR A 356 -2.54 -14.15 6.83
N GLU A 357 -3.28 -13.80 7.84
CA GLU A 357 -3.62 -12.41 8.17
C GLU A 357 -3.33 -12.13 9.64
N LEU A 358 -2.74 -10.97 9.88
CA LEU A 358 -2.55 -10.43 11.21
C LEU A 358 -3.61 -9.36 11.45
N LEU A 359 -4.50 -9.61 12.41
CA LEU A 359 -5.47 -8.64 12.89
C LEU A 359 -4.88 -7.91 14.08
N LEU A 360 -4.76 -6.60 13.97
CA LEU A 360 -4.33 -5.71 15.04
C LEU A 360 -5.53 -4.86 15.47
N THR A 361 -5.86 -4.90 16.76
CA THR A 361 -6.88 -4.04 17.35
C THR A 361 -6.24 -3.12 18.36
N VAL A 362 -6.45 -1.81 18.20
CA VAL A 362 -5.97 -0.76 19.09
C VAL A 362 -7.17 0.01 19.60
N ARG A 363 -7.31 0.12 20.93
CA ARG A 363 -8.43 0.77 21.60
C ARG A 363 -7.94 1.90 22.50
N ASP A 364 -8.43 3.07 22.29
CA ASP A 364 -8.35 4.19 23.20
C ASP A 364 -9.43 4.00 24.29
N VAL A 365 -8.99 3.75 25.51
CA VAL A 365 -9.89 3.42 26.61
C VAL A 365 -10.67 4.65 27.11
N ILE A 366 -10.08 5.84 26.97
CA ILE A 366 -10.68 7.10 27.43
C ILE A 366 -11.83 7.50 26.50
N SER A 367 -11.59 7.58 25.20
CA SER A 367 -12.62 7.96 24.22
C SER A 367 -13.54 6.79 23.84
N GLY A 368 -13.13 5.55 24.12
CA GLY A 368 -13.83 4.34 23.67
C GLY A 368 -13.65 4.02 22.18
N ARG A 369 -12.88 4.82 21.43
CA ARG A 369 -12.64 4.60 20.00
C ARG A 369 -11.71 3.40 19.79
N GLU A 370 -11.94 2.70 18.67
CA GLU A 370 -11.18 1.51 18.30
C GLU A 370 -10.75 1.59 16.84
N GLN A 371 -9.52 1.13 16.56
CA GLN A 371 -9.00 0.93 15.21
C GLN A 371 -8.65 -0.54 15.01
N ARG A 372 -9.08 -1.09 13.88
CA ARG A 372 -8.77 -2.47 13.46
C ARG A 372 -8.03 -2.43 12.15
N LEU A 373 -6.88 -3.08 12.12
CA LEU A 373 -6.04 -3.21 10.93
C LEU A 373 -5.88 -4.68 10.61
N VAL A 374 -5.85 -5.00 9.33
CA VAL A 374 -5.63 -6.36 8.81
C VAL A 374 -4.45 -6.32 7.88
N GLU A 375 -3.39 -7.04 8.23
CA GLU A 375 -2.17 -7.14 7.43
C GLU A 375 -2.05 -8.56 6.86
N PRO A 376 -2.16 -8.72 5.54
CA PRO A 376 -1.93 -10.00 4.89
C PRO A 376 -0.44 -10.32 4.84
N LEU A 377 -0.09 -11.57 5.04
CA LEU A 377 1.28 -12.08 4.92
C LEU A 377 1.32 -13.53 4.48
N THR A 378 2.45 -13.93 3.92
CA THR A 378 2.71 -15.32 3.53
C THR A 378 3.87 -15.87 4.34
N LEU A 379 3.68 -17.05 4.93
CA LEU A 379 4.78 -17.79 5.53
C LEU A 379 5.29 -18.84 4.55
N VAL A 380 6.61 -18.98 4.46
CA VAL A 380 7.31 -19.92 3.58
C VAL A 380 8.31 -20.75 4.37
N GLU A 381 8.62 -21.92 3.87
CA GLU A 381 9.75 -22.71 4.41
C GLU A 381 11.06 -21.97 4.12
N THR A 382 11.97 -21.99 5.09
CA THR A 382 13.33 -21.52 4.84
C THR A 382 13.99 -22.42 3.82
N PRO A 383 14.53 -21.86 2.73
CA PRO A 383 15.30 -22.68 1.77
C PRO A 383 16.43 -23.39 2.54
N THR A 384 16.41 -24.72 2.54
CA THR A 384 17.55 -25.51 2.99
C THR A 384 18.69 -25.22 2.04
N GLY A 385 19.70 -24.45 2.52
CA GLY A 385 20.90 -24.08 1.80
C GLY A 385 21.80 -25.27 1.45
#